data_9805c37534b588732a602c435f5ca2bd
#
_entry.id   9805c37534b588732a602c435f5ca2bd
#
_cell.length_a   1.000
_cell.length_b   1.000
_cell.length_c   1.000
_cell.angle_alpha   90.00
_cell.angle_beta   90.00
_cell.angle_gamma   90.00
#
_symmetry.space_group_name_H-M   'P 1'
#
loop_
_entity.id
_entity.type
_entity.pdbx_description
1 polymer ?
#
loop_
_entity_poly.entity_id
_entity_poly.type
_entity_poly.pdbx_seq_one_letter_code
_entity_poly.pdbx_strand_id
1 'polypeptide(L)'
;FPGDADLAQALKNISARRTLAEGGYNELATGEGSYRDILRNEKEAVELEQGQRVQKTEDTAERLVAEYEAHLVSEPNNPRLLRSLAELYTQKKQFDRALVYYERIKATEQGADAALDRAVAETTVRQFEHQAEQLDVAAPDYAERSLQLNADKLAFQVAECQKRVANYPTDMAIRYEM
;
A
#
# COMPACT_ATOMS: atom_id res chain seq x y z
N PHE A 1 -8.80 36.60 21.40
CA PHE A 1 -8.99 37.84 20.63
C PHE A 1 -8.92 37.51 19.14
N PRO A 2 -10.01 37.02 18.56
CA PRO A 2 -10.05 36.78 17.10
C PRO A 2 -10.25 38.14 16.41
N GLY A 3 -9.21 38.61 15.74
CA GLY A 3 -9.26 39.82 14.93
C GLY A 3 -8.10 40.82 15.09
N ASP A 4 -7.11 40.50 15.91
CA ASP A 4 -5.93 41.35 16.05
C ASP A 4 -4.94 41.09 14.94
N ALA A 5 -4.96 41.95 13.92
CA ALA A 5 -4.12 41.84 12.74
C ALA A 5 -2.61 41.92 13.09
N ASP A 6 -2.26 42.67 14.12
CA ASP A 6 -0.88 42.83 14.56
C ASP A 6 -0.36 41.55 15.23
N LEU A 7 -1.20 40.85 16.00
CA LEU A 7 -0.88 39.53 16.57
C LEU A 7 -0.72 38.47 15.48
N ALA A 8 -1.59 38.47 14.48
CA ALA A 8 -1.49 37.56 13.34
C ALA A 8 -0.21 37.79 12.52
N GLN A 9 0.17 39.05 12.34
CA GLN A 9 1.40 39.41 11.64
C GLN A 9 2.64 39.05 12.46
N ALA A 10 2.60 39.27 13.78
CA ALA A 10 3.68 38.88 14.68
C ALA A 10 3.89 37.36 14.70
N LEU A 11 2.82 36.56 14.73
CA LEU A 11 2.87 35.10 14.62
C LEU A 11 3.47 34.63 13.30
N LYS A 12 3.08 35.24 12.17
CA LYS A 12 3.67 34.97 10.86
C LYS A 12 5.17 35.27 10.83
N ASN A 13 5.58 36.41 11.39
CA ASN A 13 6.98 36.79 11.44
C ASN A 13 7.82 35.85 12.34
N ILE A 14 7.28 35.42 13.48
CA ILE A 14 7.93 34.46 14.37
C ILE A 14 8.03 33.09 13.68
N SER A 15 6.96 32.64 13.04
CA SER A 15 6.93 31.40 12.30
C SER A 15 7.95 31.40 11.14
N ALA A 16 8.02 32.49 10.36
CA ALA A 16 9.00 32.63 9.30
C ALA A 16 10.45 32.64 9.83
N ARG A 17 10.72 33.34 10.93
CA ARG A 17 12.05 33.36 11.56
C ARG A 17 12.43 31.98 12.10
N ARG A 18 11.47 31.26 12.67
CA ARG A 18 11.68 29.89 13.15
C ARG A 18 12.04 28.96 12.00
N THR A 19 11.27 29.01 10.90
CA THR A 19 11.56 28.19 9.70
C THR A 19 12.94 28.50 9.11
N LEU A 20 13.34 29.77 9.08
CA LEU A 20 14.68 30.18 8.60
C LEU A 20 15.78 29.68 9.54
N ALA A 21 15.56 29.68 10.86
CA ALA A 21 16.54 29.20 11.82
C ALA A 21 16.64 27.66 11.83
N GLU A 22 15.50 26.97 11.79
CA GLU A 22 15.43 25.49 11.77
C GLU A 22 15.89 24.92 10.41
N GLY A 23 15.72 25.66 9.31
CA GLY A 23 16.16 25.25 7.97
C GLY A 23 17.66 25.48 7.69
N GLY A 24 18.45 25.98 8.64
CA GLY A 24 19.89 26.23 8.45
C GLY A 24 20.22 27.38 7.48
N TYR A 25 19.23 28.16 7.03
CA TYR A 25 19.45 29.28 6.09
C TYR A 25 20.23 30.44 6.71
N ASN A 26 20.21 30.60 8.04
CA ASN A 26 21.00 31.62 8.72
C ASN A 26 22.51 31.34 8.64
N GLU A 27 22.92 30.07 8.68
CA GLU A 27 24.31 29.66 8.55
C GLU A 27 24.85 29.87 7.13
N LEU A 28 23.98 29.77 6.13
CA LEU A 28 24.30 30.13 4.75
C LEU A 28 24.48 31.64 4.56
N ALA A 29 23.66 32.45 5.23
CA ALA A 29 23.73 33.93 5.15
C ALA A 29 24.98 34.46 5.86
N THR A 30 25.52 33.77 6.85
CA THR A 30 26.77 34.09 7.54
C THR A 30 28.01 33.49 6.89
N GLY A 31 27.84 32.63 5.87
CA GLY A 31 28.95 31.98 5.14
C GLY A 31 29.57 30.77 5.84
N GLU A 32 28.98 30.32 6.94
CA GLU A 32 29.48 29.19 7.76
C GLU A 32 28.81 27.84 7.41
N GLY A 33 27.70 27.82 6.60
CA GLY A 33 26.96 26.63 6.21
C GLY A 33 27.14 26.25 4.75
N SER A 34 27.04 24.96 4.42
CA SER A 34 27.05 24.47 3.06
C SER A 34 25.62 24.17 2.59
N TYR A 35 25.28 24.57 1.35
CA TYR A 35 24.00 24.19 0.70
C TYR A 35 23.78 22.66 0.68
N ARG A 36 24.85 21.87 0.67
CA ARG A 36 24.79 20.40 0.79
C ARG A 36 24.24 19.92 2.14
N ASP A 37 24.55 20.64 3.22
CA ASP A 37 24.08 20.27 4.57
C ASP A 37 22.60 20.53 4.72
N ILE A 38 22.08 21.60 4.12
CA ILE A 38 20.64 21.90 4.06
C ILE A 38 19.89 20.82 3.28
N LEU A 39 20.40 20.43 2.10
CA LEU A 39 19.80 19.37 1.29
C LEU A 39 19.81 18.01 2.00
N ARG A 40 20.84 17.74 2.81
CA ARG A 40 20.89 16.52 3.61
C ARG A 40 19.86 16.53 4.73
N ASN A 41 19.79 17.64 5.46
CA ASN A 41 18.80 17.80 6.54
C ASN A 41 17.36 17.76 6.03
N GLU A 42 17.10 18.35 4.85
CA GLU A 42 15.77 18.27 4.21
C GLU A 42 15.40 16.85 3.80
N LYS A 43 16.34 16.08 3.25
CA LYS A 43 16.14 14.67 2.92
C LYS A 43 15.88 13.82 4.17
N GLU A 44 16.68 13.98 5.22
CA GLU A 44 16.50 13.29 6.49
C GLU A 44 15.14 13.63 7.14
N ALA A 45 14.70 14.88 7.05
CA ALA A 45 13.39 15.31 7.56
C ALA A 45 12.23 14.70 6.76
N VAL A 46 12.35 14.63 5.43
CA VAL A 46 11.36 13.99 4.55
C VAL A 46 11.30 12.49 4.81
N GLU A 47 12.44 11.81 4.97
CA GLU A 47 12.50 10.39 5.28
C GLU A 47 11.87 10.08 6.65
N LEU A 48 12.14 10.90 7.66
CA LEU A 48 11.52 10.80 8.98
C LEU A 48 10.00 11.02 8.94
N GLU A 49 9.54 12.02 8.18
CA GLU A 49 8.09 12.28 8.02
C GLU A 49 7.40 11.13 7.29
N GLN A 50 8.02 10.61 6.22
CA GLN A 50 7.51 9.45 5.50
C GLN A 50 7.46 8.21 6.40
N GLY A 51 8.50 7.96 7.18
CA GLY A 51 8.54 6.87 8.16
C GLY A 51 7.41 6.97 9.19
N GLN A 52 7.15 8.16 9.74
CA GLN A 52 6.05 8.38 10.67
C GLN A 52 4.66 8.20 10.02
N ARG A 53 4.50 8.60 8.74
CA ARG A 53 3.25 8.38 8.01
C ARG A 53 2.99 6.89 7.77
N VAL A 54 4.01 6.14 7.37
CA VAL A 54 3.92 4.69 7.17
C VAL A 54 3.52 4.00 8.47
N GLN A 55 4.20 4.31 9.58
CA GLN A 55 3.90 3.72 10.88
C GLN A 55 2.47 4.03 11.36
N LYS A 56 2.00 5.27 11.23
CA LYS A 56 0.60 5.64 11.55
C LYS A 56 -0.42 4.90 10.68
N THR A 57 -0.08 4.63 9.42
CA THR A 57 -0.96 3.90 8.50
C THR A 57 -1.03 2.43 8.89
N GLU A 58 0.10 1.85 9.29
CA GLU A 58 0.19 0.46 9.74
C GLU A 58 -0.57 0.23 11.05
N ASP A 59 -0.37 1.08 12.06
CA ASP A 59 -1.12 1.06 13.33
C ASP A 59 -2.64 1.19 13.11
N THR A 60 -3.03 2.04 12.16
CA THR A 60 -4.44 2.21 11.81
C THR A 60 -5.01 0.97 11.13
N ALA A 61 -4.26 0.35 10.23
CA ALA A 61 -4.66 -0.89 9.57
C ALA A 61 -4.79 -2.05 10.56
N GLU A 62 -3.89 -2.16 11.54
CA GLU A 62 -3.98 -3.19 12.59
C GLU A 62 -5.22 -3.03 13.46
N ARG A 63 -5.53 -1.81 13.85
CA ARG A 63 -6.74 -1.53 14.63
C ARG A 63 -8.01 -1.88 13.84
N LEU A 64 -8.05 -1.52 12.55
CA LEU A 64 -9.19 -1.85 11.68
C LEU A 64 -9.33 -3.35 11.46
N VAL A 65 -8.23 -4.08 11.31
CA VAL A 65 -8.26 -5.55 11.24
C VAL A 65 -8.88 -6.14 12.50
N ALA A 66 -8.40 -5.73 13.67
CA ALA A 66 -8.92 -6.22 14.95
C ALA A 66 -10.42 -5.90 15.14
N GLU A 67 -10.85 -4.71 14.73
CA GLU A 67 -12.25 -4.30 14.78
C GLU A 67 -13.12 -5.14 13.84
N TYR A 68 -12.70 -5.34 12.59
CA TYR A 68 -13.46 -6.13 11.62
C TYR A 68 -13.47 -7.62 11.96
N GLU A 69 -12.37 -8.15 12.52
CA GLU A 69 -12.36 -9.53 13.04
C GLU A 69 -13.33 -9.72 14.22
N ALA A 70 -13.41 -8.73 15.12
CA ALA A 70 -14.39 -8.75 16.21
C ALA A 70 -15.84 -8.72 15.67
N HIS A 71 -16.12 -7.89 14.67
CA HIS A 71 -17.41 -7.86 13.99
C HIS A 71 -17.72 -9.17 13.26
N LEU A 72 -16.71 -9.83 12.68
CA LEU A 72 -16.88 -11.09 11.98
C LEU A 72 -17.31 -12.25 12.92
N VAL A 73 -17.04 -12.13 14.23
CA VAL A 73 -17.54 -13.10 15.23
C VAL A 73 -19.06 -13.07 15.31
N SER A 74 -19.69 -11.90 15.19
CA SER A 74 -21.15 -11.76 15.18
C SER A 74 -21.78 -12.04 13.81
N GLU A 75 -21.05 -11.74 12.73
CA GLU A 75 -21.52 -11.87 11.35
C GLU A 75 -20.50 -12.64 10.49
N PRO A 76 -20.34 -13.96 10.68
CA PRO A 76 -19.22 -14.72 10.10
C PRO A 76 -19.21 -14.79 8.56
N ASN A 77 -20.35 -14.56 7.92
CA ASN A 77 -20.51 -14.62 6.46
C ASN A 77 -20.85 -13.27 5.82
N ASN A 78 -20.60 -12.15 6.52
CA ASN A 78 -20.83 -10.83 5.93
C ASN A 78 -19.79 -10.54 4.84
N PRO A 79 -20.22 -10.48 3.55
CA PRO A 79 -19.28 -10.36 2.43
C PRO A 79 -18.55 -9.00 2.42
N ARG A 80 -19.15 -7.96 3.00
CA ARG A 80 -18.51 -6.64 3.10
C ARG A 80 -17.35 -6.67 4.09
N LEU A 81 -17.55 -7.26 5.27
CA LEU A 81 -16.49 -7.40 6.27
C LEU A 81 -15.35 -8.28 5.75
N LEU A 82 -15.69 -9.41 5.13
CA LEU A 82 -14.72 -10.31 4.53
C LEU A 82 -13.87 -9.61 3.45
N ARG A 83 -14.52 -8.81 2.58
CA ARG A 83 -13.83 -8.04 1.53
C ARG A 83 -12.90 -6.98 2.14
N SER A 84 -13.39 -6.20 3.11
CA SER A 84 -12.58 -5.19 3.79
C SER A 84 -11.36 -5.80 4.48
N LEU A 85 -11.51 -6.96 5.13
CA LEU A 85 -10.39 -7.70 5.72
C LEU A 85 -9.39 -8.18 4.67
N ALA A 86 -9.86 -8.74 3.56
CA ALA A 86 -8.99 -9.17 2.48
C ALA A 86 -8.18 -8.00 1.89
N GLU A 87 -8.80 -6.84 1.70
CA GLU A 87 -8.12 -5.63 1.23
C GLU A 87 -7.07 -5.12 2.22
N LEU A 88 -7.39 -5.07 3.53
CA LEU A 88 -6.47 -4.69 4.59
C LEU A 88 -5.27 -5.65 4.67
N TYR A 89 -5.50 -6.96 4.60
CA TYR A 89 -4.42 -7.94 4.58
C TYR A 89 -3.56 -7.84 3.30
N THR A 90 -4.16 -7.51 2.16
CA THR A 90 -3.41 -7.23 0.93
C THR A 90 -2.51 -5.99 1.08
N GLN A 91 -3.00 -4.91 1.72
CA GLN A 91 -2.21 -3.72 2.01
C GLN A 91 -1.04 -4.03 2.98
N LYS A 92 -1.25 -4.92 3.95
CA LYS A 92 -0.21 -5.40 4.87
C LYS A 92 0.74 -6.42 4.24
N LYS A 93 0.63 -6.70 2.94
CA LYS A 93 1.40 -7.72 2.23
C LYS A 93 1.25 -9.16 2.80
N GLN A 94 0.16 -9.41 3.51
CA GLN A 94 -0.21 -10.72 4.04
C GLN A 94 -1.17 -11.44 3.07
N PHE A 95 -0.69 -11.72 1.88
CA PHE A 95 -1.48 -12.19 0.75
C PHE A 95 -2.19 -13.52 1.02
N ASP A 96 -1.53 -14.45 1.71
CA ASP A 96 -2.14 -15.74 2.06
C ASP A 96 -3.42 -15.56 2.88
N ARG A 97 -3.41 -14.66 3.87
CA ARG A 97 -4.59 -14.35 4.67
C ARG A 97 -5.66 -13.65 3.84
N ALA A 98 -5.28 -12.72 2.98
CA ALA A 98 -6.21 -12.04 2.10
C ALA A 98 -6.96 -13.03 1.19
N LEU A 99 -6.25 -13.99 0.61
CA LEU A 99 -6.81 -15.02 -0.26
C LEU A 99 -7.81 -15.91 0.49
N VAL A 100 -7.53 -16.29 1.75
CA VAL A 100 -8.48 -17.06 2.59
C VAL A 100 -9.80 -16.31 2.76
N TYR A 101 -9.78 -15.01 2.99
CA TYR A 101 -11.02 -14.23 3.10
C TYR A 101 -11.78 -14.13 1.78
N TYR A 102 -11.08 -13.97 0.64
CA TYR A 102 -11.71 -13.99 -0.67
C TYR A 102 -12.33 -15.36 -0.98
N GLU A 103 -11.68 -16.47 -0.64
CA GLU A 103 -12.24 -17.82 -0.80
C GLU A 103 -13.52 -18.01 0.04
N ARG A 104 -13.54 -17.47 1.27
CA ARG A 104 -14.76 -17.50 2.10
C ARG A 104 -15.90 -16.75 1.44
N ILE A 105 -15.66 -15.61 0.77
CA ILE A 105 -16.68 -14.90 0.01
C ILE A 105 -17.17 -15.76 -1.15
N LYS A 106 -16.27 -16.42 -1.89
CA LYS A 106 -16.64 -17.34 -3.00
C LYS A 106 -17.49 -18.53 -2.56
N ALA A 107 -17.29 -18.99 -1.33
CA ALA A 107 -18.08 -20.08 -0.77
C ALA A 107 -19.52 -19.67 -0.41
N THR A 108 -19.85 -18.38 -0.38
CA THR A 108 -21.23 -17.90 -0.18
C THR A 108 -21.96 -17.83 -1.51
N GLU A 109 -23.30 -17.97 -1.49
CA GLU A 109 -24.12 -17.88 -2.73
C GLU A 109 -24.01 -16.54 -3.45
N GLN A 110 -23.56 -15.48 -2.74
CA GLN A 110 -23.39 -14.13 -3.27
C GLN A 110 -21.96 -13.86 -3.77
N GLY A 111 -21.07 -14.83 -3.68
CA GLY A 111 -19.64 -14.65 -3.94
C GLY A 111 -19.19 -14.78 -5.40
N ALA A 112 -20.06 -15.24 -6.29
CA ALA A 112 -19.72 -15.46 -7.71
C ALA A 112 -19.92 -14.17 -8.52
N ASP A 113 -18.93 -13.26 -8.46
CA ASP A 113 -18.91 -12.08 -9.31
C ASP A 113 -17.54 -11.87 -9.98
N ALA A 114 -17.55 -11.22 -11.15
CA ALA A 114 -16.32 -10.94 -11.92
C ALA A 114 -15.37 -10.00 -11.18
N ALA A 115 -15.88 -9.11 -10.33
CA ALA A 115 -15.06 -8.18 -9.55
C ALA A 115 -14.29 -8.92 -8.44
N LEU A 116 -14.92 -9.92 -7.83
CA LEU A 116 -14.26 -10.78 -6.83
C LEU A 116 -13.16 -11.64 -7.48
N ASP A 117 -13.45 -12.25 -8.64
CA ASP A 117 -12.46 -13.03 -9.38
C ASP A 117 -11.25 -12.16 -9.77
N ARG A 118 -11.51 -10.92 -10.19
CA ARG A 118 -10.46 -9.95 -10.49
C ARG A 118 -9.63 -9.59 -9.24
N ALA A 119 -10.27 -9.32 -8.11
CA ALA A 119 -9.57 -8.98 -6.87
C ALA A 119 -8.66 -10.14 -6.39
N VAL A 120 -9.11 -11.38 -6.51
CA VAL A 120 -8.30 -12.57 -6.21
C VAL A 120 -7.09 -12.64 -7.14
N ALA A 121 -7.31 -12.48 -8.46
CA ALA A 121 -6.24 -12.52 -9.44
C ALA A 121 -5.19 -11.42 -9.20
N GLU A 122 -5.63 -10.18 -8.97
CA GLU A 122 -4.74 -9.06 -8.64
C GLU A 122 -3.94 -9.31 -7.35
N THR A 123 -4.58 -9.86 -6.31
CA THR A 123 -3.92 -10.18 -5.04
C THR A 123 -2.85 -11.25 -5.23
N THR A 124 -3.13 -12.29 -6.03
CA THR A 124 -2.17 -13.35 -6.35
C THR A 124 -0.99 -12.82 -7.17
N VAL A 125 -1.23 -11.94 -8.14
CA VAL A 125 -0.15 -11.28 -8.91
C VAL A 125 0.75 -10.46 -7.99
N ARG A 126 0.18 -9.67 -7.08
CA ARG A 126 0.94 -8.90 -6.08
C ARG A 126 1.75 -9.81 -5.14
N GLN A 127 1.23 -11.00 -4.83
CA GLN A 127 1.98 -11.99 -4.06
C GLN A 127 3.24 -12.46 -4.79
N PHE A 128 3.15 -12.78 -6.09
CA PHE A 128 4.31 -13.12 -6.91
C PHE A 128 5.32 -11.97 -6.98
N GLU A 129 4.84 -10.75 -7.17
CA GLU A 129 5.70 -9.55 -7.22
C GLU A 129 6.43 -9.34 -5.90
N HIS A 130 5.73 -9.49 -4.79
CA HIS A 130 6.35 -9.37 -3.46
C HIS A 130 7.36 -10.49 -3.19
N GLN A 131 7.09 -11.72 -3.62
CA GLN A 131 8.06 -12.81 -3.52
C GLN A 131 9.32 -12.51 -4.36
N ALA A 132 9.16 -11.92 -5.54
CA ALA A 132 10.28 -11.51 -6.38
C ALA A 132 11.11 -10.37 -5.74
N GLU A 133 10.44 -9.40 -5.08
CA GLU A 133 11.11 -8.31 -4.34
C GLU A 133 11.93 -8.84 -3.14
N GLN A 134 11.51 -9.95 -2.53
CA GLN A 134 12.19 -10.55 -1.38
C GLN A 134 13.36 -11.45 -1.75
N LEU A 135 13.59 -11.72 -3.03
CA LEU A 135 14.74 -12.51 -3.45
C LEU A 135 16.05 -11.77 -3.16
N ASP A 136 16.98 -12.47 -2.56
CA ASP A 136 18.33 -11.93 -2.36
C ASP A 136 19.08 -11.90 -3.70
N VAL A 137 19.36 -10.70 -4.17
CA VAL A 137 20.08 -10.44 -5.44
C VAL A 137 21.50 -11.02 -5.42
N ALA A 138 22.10 -11.17 -4.23
CA ALA A 138 23.44 -11.74 -4.07
C ALA A 138 23.44 -13.28 -4.03
N ALA A 139 22.27 -13.93 -3.96
CA ALA A 139 22.18 -15.38 -3.95
C ALA A 139 22.58 -15.99 -5.30
N PRO A 140 23.33 -17.11 -5.32
CA PRO A 140 23.80 -17.74 -6.57
C PRO A 140 22.66 -18.27 -7.44
N ASP A 141 21.51 -18.55 -6.87
CA ASP A 141 20.29 -19.03 -7.54
C ASP A 141 19.27 -17.93 -7.85
N TYR A 142 19.63 -16.67 -7.62
CA TYR A 142 18.74 -15.52 -7.86
C TYR A 142 18.16 -15.49 -9.28
N ALA A 143 19.01 -15.66 -10.29
CA ALA A 143 18.57 -15.57 -11.68
C ALA A 143 17.58 -16.69 -12.03
N GLU A 144 17.82 -17.90 -11.57
CA GLU A 144 16.93 -19.04 -11.79
C GLU A 144 15.59 -18.85 -11.08
N ARG A 145 15.61 -18.47 -9.78
CA ARG A 145 14.39 -18.21 -9.01
C ARG A 145 13.57 -17.04 -9.57
N SER A 146 14.23 -15.98 -9.99
CA SER A 146 13.57 -14.83 -10.59
C SER A 146 12.88 -15.19 -11.90
N LEU A 147 13.55 -15.98 -12.76
CA LEU A 147 12.95 -16.49 -14.00
C LEU A 147 11.78 -17.41 -13.71
N GLN A 148 11.90 -18.33 -12.75
CA GLN A 148 10.83 -19.24 -12.37
C GLN A 148 9.61 -18.48 -11.86
N LEU A 149 9.77 -17.54 -10.93
CA LEU A 149 8.66 -16.71 -10.40
C LEU A 149 7.97 -15.90 -11.49
N ASN A 150 8.73 -15.35 -12.43
CA ASN A 150 8.14 -14.62 -13.57
C ASN A 150 7.37 -15.56 -14.50
N ALA A 151 7.87 -16.76 -14.75
CA ALA A 151 7.18 -17.77 -15.54
C ALA A 151 5.88 -18.22 -14.86
N ASP A 152 5.92 -18.48 -13.55
CA ASP A 152 4.74 -18.88 -12.76
C ASP A 152 3.69 -17.78 -12.73
N LYS A 153 4.12 -16.50 -12.54
CA LYS A 153 3.23 -15.33 -12.62
C LYS A 153 2.52 -15.24 -13.97
N LEU A 154 3.27 -15.36 -15.08
CA LEU A 154 2.71 -15.31 -16.43
C LEU A 154 1.76 -16.47 -16.69
N ALA A 155 2.15 -17.69 -16.29
CA ALA A 155 1.29 -18.88 -16.42
C ALA A 155 -0.03 -18.71 -15.66
N PHE A 156 0.03 -18.18 -14.42
CA PHE A 156 -1.15 -17.85 -13.63
C PHE A 156 -2.03 -16.81 -14.32
N GLN A 157 -1.45 -15.70 -14.81
CA GLN A 157 -2.20 -14.64 -15.48
C GLN A 157 -2.93 -15.16 -16.72
N VAL A 158 -2.27 -15.96 -17.55
CA VAL A 158 -2.88 -16.58 -18.74
C VAL A 158 -4.01 -17.53 -18.36
N ALA A 159 -3.79 -18.41 -17.38
CA ALA A 159 -4.82 -19.34 -16.91
C ALA A 159 -6.04 -18.62 -16.35
N GLU A 160 -5.83 -17.55 -15.57
CA GLU A 160 -6.91 -16.79 -14.98
C GLU A 160 -7.68 -15.96 -16.02
N CYS A 161 -6.99 -15.40 -17.03
CA CYS A 161 -7.66 -14.75 -18.16
C CYS A 161 -8.54 -15.75 -18.94
N GLN A 162 -8.02 -16.93 -19.24
CA GLN A 162 -8.78 -17.99 -19.94
C GLN A 162 -10.01 -18.40 -19.14
N LYS A 163 -9.87 -18.59 -17.82
CA LYS A 163 -10.98 -18.92 -16.93
C LYS A 163 -12.04 -17.83 -16.89
N ARG A 164 -11.62 -16.55 -16.80
CA ARG A 164 -12.56 -15.42 -16.81
C ARG A 164 -13.30 -15.29 -18.14
N VAL A 165 -12.61 -15.47 -19.28
CA VAL A 165 -13.27 -15.50 -20.60
C VAL A 165 -14.30 -16.64 -20.71
N ALA A 166 -14.01 -17.80 -20.13
CA ALA A 166 -14.95 -18.92 -20.10
C ALA A 166 -16.17 -18.65 -19.21
N ASN A 167 -15.95 -18.04 -18.05
CA ASN A 167 -17.02 -17.76 -17.07
C ASN A 167 -17.88 -16.56 -17.48
N TYR A 168 -17.29 -15.58 -18.18
CA TYR A 168 -17.97 -14.32 -18.57
C TYR A 168 -17.89 -14.08 -20.09
N PRO A 169 -18.47 -14.94 -20.94
CA PRO A 169 -18.31 -14.90 -22.39
C PRO A 169 -18.89 -13.66 -23.06
N THR A 170 -19.78 -12.94 -22.39
CA THR A 170 -20.41 -11.69 -22.89
C THR A 170 -19.63 -10.43 -22.51
N ASP A 171 -18.67 -10.53 -21.60
CA ASP A 171 -17.85 -9.38 -21.21
C ASP A 171 -16.71 -9.17 -22.19
N MET A 172 -16.89 -8.13 -23.02
CA MET A 172 -15.90 -7.80 -24.06
C MET A 172 -14.61 -7.23 -23.47
N ALA A 173 -14.64 -6.58 -22.29
CA ALA A 173 -13.45 -6.03 -21.65
C ALA A 173 -12.47 -7.15 -21.28
N ILE A 174 -12.97 -8.24 -20.73
CA ILE A 174 -12.16 -9.41 -20.35
C ILE A 174 -11.47 -10.03 -21.58
N ARG A 175 -12.13 -10.01 -22.77
CA ARG A 175 -11.56 -10.55 -24.00
C ARG A 175 -10.40 -9.72 -24.55
N TYR A 176 -10.36 -8.43 -24.28
CA TYR A 176 -9.25 -7.55 -24.70
C TYR A 176 -8.06 -7.58 -23.75
N GLU A 177 -8.19 -8.16 -22.56
CA GLU A 177 -7.08 -8.37 -21.62
C GLU A 177 -6.19 -9.57 -21.98
N MET A 178 -6.63 -10.45 -22.90
CA MET A 178 -5.86 -11.58 -23.45
C MET A 178 -4.88 -11.12 -24.52
#